data_ddc2449190cde2061b49435e208954ff
#
_entry.id   ddc2449190cde2061b49435e208954ff
#
_cell.length_a   1.000
_cell.length_b   1.000
_cell.length_c   1.000
_cell.angle_alpha   90.00
_cell.angle_beta   90.00
_cell.angle_gamma   90.00
#
_symmetry.space_group_name_H-M   'P 1'
#
loop_
_entity.id
_entity.type
_entity.pdbx_description
1 polymer ?
#
loop_
_entity_poly.entity_id
_entity_poly.type
_entity_poly.pdbx_seq_one_letter_code
_entity_poly.pdbx_strand_id
1 'polypeptide(L)'
;MHSLVKDVMTTPVVTVGPTTPFKEVVARLAQHRVSAVPVVDDDNRVLGVVSEADLLLKEEFPEPEMDIPLRWTRRARRERGKAAASVARDLMTVTVVSIAPEATVAEAARRMRTAGVKRLPVVERGGRLVGILSRGDLLKVFDRSDADIRREIIEDVIVGEFMMAPSRFFLHVTDGVVALQGRVERRSLLPYVVRAVQGVEGVVRVENRLAYDLDDRDADRVLAFHMFDP
;
A
#
# COMPACT_ATOMS: atom_id res chain seq x y z
N MET A 1 -8.76 -10.69 7.50
CA MET A 1 -9.25 -9.93 6.31
C MET A 1 -8.19 -8.92 5.93
N HIS A 2 -7.91 -8.63 4.64
CA HIS A 2 -6.93 -7.61 4.29
C HIS A 2 -7.65 -6.30 3.96
N SER A 3 -7.22 -5.19 4.56
CA SER A 3 -7.78 -3.86 4.26
C SER A 3 -7.63 -3.53 2.79
N LEU A 4 -8.67 -2.99 2.21
CA LEU A 4 -8.71 -2.50 0.85
C LEU A 4 -8.27 -1.03 0.80
N VAL A 5 -7.81 -0.60 -0.34
CA VAL A 5 -7.40 0.79 -0.58
C VAL A 5 -8.53 1.76 -0.24
N LYS A 6 -9.79 1.44 -0.58
CA LYS A 6 -10.95 2.27 -0.27
C LYS A 6 -11.18 2.52 1.22
N ASP A 7 -10.70 1.61 2.09
CA ASP A 7 -10.92 1.70 3.54
C ASP A 7 -9.92 2.68 4.22
N VAL A 8 -8.79 2.94 3.56
CA VAL A 8 -7.71 3.78 4.10
C VAL A 8 -7.41 5.03 3.27
N MET A 9 -7.89 5.12 2.02
CA MET A 9 -7.66 6.26 1.13
C MET A 9 -8.25 7.54 1.69
N THR A 10 -7.69 8.68 1.27
CA THR A 10 -8.22 10.01 1.59
C THR A 10 -9.26 10.42 0.56
N THR A 11 -10.42 10.88 1.04
CA THR A 11 -11.50 11.51 0.28
C THR A 11 -12.08 12.67 1.12
N PRO A 12 -12.57 13.76 0.49
CA PRO A 12 -12.45 14.13 -0.91
C PRO A 12 -11.02 14.46 -1.32
N VAL A 13 -10.71 14.30 -2.63
CA VAL A 13 -9.37 14.61 -3.16
C VAL A 13 -9.28 16.05 -3.60
N VAL A 14 -8.21 16.72 -3.20
CA VAL A 14 -7.86 18.05 -3.74
C VAL A 14 -7.30 17.88 -5.14
N THR A 15 -7.95 18.46 -6.14
CA THR A 15 -7.58 18.35 -7.55
C THR A 15 -7.40 19.71 -8.20
N VAL A 16 -6.79 19.72 -9.39
CA VAL A 16 -6.68 20.90 -10.26
C VAL A 16 -7.05 20.51 -11.69
N GLY A 17 -7.52 21.46 -12.46
CA GLY A 17 -7.73 21.29 -13.90
C GLY A 17 -6.42 21.47 -14.70
N PRO A 18 -6.37 21.04 -15.98
CA PRO A 18 -5.16 21.12 -16.81
C PRO A 18 -4.70 22.56 -17.09
N THR A 19 -5.61 23.52 -17.07
CA THR A 19 -5.33 24.95 -17.31
C THR A 19 -5.08 25.74 -16.02
N THR A 20 -5.14 25.12 -14.84
CA THR A 20 -4.90 25.78 -13.56
C THR A 20 -3.50 26.42 -13.54
N PRO A 21 -3.40 27.74 -13.24
CA PRO A 21 -2.12 28.46 -13.21
C PRO A 21 -1.17 27.93 -12.13
N PHE A 22 0.14 28.03 -12.37
CA PHE A 22 1.20 27.61 -11.43
C PHE A 22 0.96 28.11 -10.00
N LYS A 23 0.72 29.41 -9.83
CA LYS A 23 0.51 30.01 -8.49
C LYS A 23 -0.70 29.43 -7.76
N GLU A 24 -1.75 29.10 -8.50
CA GLU A 24 -2.94 28.47 -7.93
C GLU A 24 -2.65 27.02 -7.51
N VAL A 25 -1.86 26.27 -8.29
CA VAL A 25 -1.41 24.93 -7.89
C VAL A 25 -0.62 25.01 -6.60
N VAL A 26 0.34 25.94 -6.47
CA VAL A 26 1.10 26.19 -5.25
C VAL A 26 0.18 26.52 -4.07
N ALA A 27 -0.77 27.45 -4.27
CA ALA A 27 -1.72 27.85 -3.23
C ALA A 27 -2.57 26.64 -2.75
N ARG A 28 -3.05 25.79 -3.66
CA ARG A 28 -3.81 24.58 -3.33
C ARG A 28 -3.01 23.59 -2.50
N LEU A 29 -1.75 23.33 -2.87
CA LEU A 29 -0.87 22.45 -2.08
C LEU A 29 -0.68 22.98 -0.66
N ALA A 30 -0.37 24.28 -0.53
CA ALA A 30 -0.13 24.92 0.76
C ALA A 30 -1.41 24.96 1.65
N GLN A 31 -2.54 25.41 1.09
CA GLN A 31 -3.81 25.55 1.78
C GLN A 31 -4.29 24.20 2.36
N HIS A 32 -4.19 23.14 1.56
CA HIS A 32 -4.64 21.82 1.96
C HIS A 32 -3.56 20.96 2.61
N ARG A 33 -2.34 21.48 2.76
CA ARG A 33 -1.17 20.78 3.35
C ARG A 33 -0.91 19.43 2.66
N VAL A 34 -1.06 19.41 1.34
CA VAL A 34 -0.78 18.21 0.53
C VAL A 34 0.44 18.45 -0.34
N SER A 35 1.28 17.44 -0.56
CA SER A 35 2.50 17.56 -1.34
C SER A 35 2.37 17.08 -2.79
N ALA A 36 1.16 16.76 -3.23
CA ALA A 36 0.81 16.52 -4.63
C ALA A 36 -0.70 16.62 -4.84
N VAL A 37 -1.11 17.00 -6.06
CA VAL A 37 -2.49 17.06 -6.49
C VAL A 37 -2.66 16.35 -7.84
N PRO A 38 -3.70 15.53 -8.03
CA PRO A 38 -4.08 15.03 -9.34
C PRO A 38 -4.57 16.17 -10.22
N VAL A 39 -4.20 16.11 -11.50
CA VAL A 39 -4.76 16.93 -12.57
C VAL A 39 -5.86 16.11 -13.21
N VAL A 40 -7.07 16.64 -13.26
CA VAL A 40 -8.25 15.93 -13.78
C VAL A 40 -8.93 16.72 -14.89
N ASP A 41 -9.60 16.01 -15.80
CA ASP A 41 -10.49 16.61 -16.79
C ASP A 41 -11.89 16.90 -16.20
N ASP A 42 -12.80 17.41 -17.06
CA ASP A 42 -14.17 17.75 -16.67
C ASP A 42 -15.01 16.54 -16.26
N ASP A 43 -14.62 15.32 -16.67
CA ASP A 43 -15.22 14.04 -16.27
C ASP A 43 -14.60 13.45 -15.00
N ASN A 44 -13.72 14.21 -14.32
CA ASN A 44 -12.94 13.79 -13.14
C ASN A 44 -11.99 12.61 -13.43
N ARG A 45 -11.49 12.47 -14.67
CA ARG A 45 -10.49 11.48 -15.03
C ARG A 45 -9.09 12.02 -14.82
N VAL A 46 -8.20 11.19 -14.32
CA VAL A 46 -6.82 11.59 -14.03
C VAL A 46 -6.01 11.72 -15.31
N LEU A 47 -5.55 12.94 -15.60
CA LEU A 47 -4.66 13.29 -16.70
C LEU A 47 -3.19 13.20 -16.29
N GLY A 48 -2.89 13.53 -15.02
CA GLY A 48 -1.55 13.60 -14.50
C GLY A 48 -1.52 13.85 -13.00
N VAL A 49 -0.33 14.02 -12.45
CA VAL A 49 -0.11 14.44 -11.05
C VAL A 49 0.94 15.53 -11.02
N VAL A 50 0.68 16.61 -10.28
CA VAL A 50 1.67 17.64 -9.95
C VAL A 50 2.06 17.49 -8.47
N SER A 51 3.36 17.46 -8.20
CA SER A 51 3.92 17.37 -6.85
C SER A 51 4.81 18.57 -6.53
N GLU A 52 5.13 18.76 -5.24
CA GLU A 52 6.12 19.76 -4.80
C GLU A 52 7.44 19.63 -5.57
N ALA A 53 7.89 18.40 -5.85
CA ALA A 53 9.13 18.18 -6.61
C ALA A 53 9.06 18.75 -8.03
N ASP A 54 7.87 18.74 -8.67
CA ASP A 54 7.69 19.34 -10.00
C ASP A 54 7.74 20.86 -9.95
N LEU A 55 7.30 21.46 -8.84
CA LEU A 55 7.31 22.91 -8.63
C LEU A 55 8.72 23.43 -8.29
N LEU A 56 9.52 22.66 -7.53
CA LEU A 56 10.88 23.02 -7.16
C LEU A 56 11.82 23.10 -8.37
N LEU A 57 11.50 22.41 -9.48
CA LEU A 57 12.27 22.53 -10.72
C LEU A 57 12.35 23.98 -11.25
N LYS A 58 11.34 24.81 -10.91
CA LYS A 58 11.36 26.23 -11.30
C LYS A 58 12.45 27.04 -10.58
N GLU A 59 12.76 26.67 -9.32
CA GLU A 59 13.85 27.28 -8.57
C GLU A 59 15.22 26.71 -8.98
N GLU A 60 15.26 25.45 -9.39
CA GLU A 60 16.48 24.78 -9.85
C GLU A 60 16.94 25.32 -11.23
N PHE A 61 15.97 25.71 -12.09
CA PHE A 61 16.22 26.23 -13.44
C PHE A 61 15.53 27.60 -13.63
N PRO A 62 16.02 28.68 -12.98
CA PRO A 62 15.32 29.96 -12.97
C PRO A 62 15.33 30.69 -14.32
N GLU A 63 16.27 30.39 -15.21
CA GLU A 63 16.33 30.98 -16.54
C GLU A 63 16.10 29.94 -17.64
N PRO A 64 15.27 30.25 -18.64
CA PRO A 64 15.15 29.44 -19.84
C PRO A 64 16.37 29.64 -20.70
N GLU A 65 17.41 28.80 -20.58
CA GLU A 65 18.47 28.76 -21.57
C GLU A 65 17.91 28.40 -22.94
N MET A 66 18.15 29.26 -23.93
CA MET A 66 17.59 29.13 -25.28
C MET A 66 18.20 27.97 -26.09
N ASP A 67 19.38 27.45 -25.69
CA ASP A 67 20.03 26.34 -26.35
C ASP A 67 20.10 25.09 -25.46
N ILE A 68 19.24 24.11 -25.72
CA ILE A 68 19.28 22.80 -25.10
C ILE A 68 20.33 21.95 -25.85
N PRO A 69 21.49 21.59 -25.26
CA PRO A 69 22.49 20.77 -25.94
C PRO A 69 21.88 19.42 -26.39
N LEU A 70 22.22 19.01 -27.63
CA LEU A 70 21.66 17.78 -28.27
C LEU A 70 21.88 16.49 -27.43
N ARG A 71 22.91 16.50 -26.55
CA ARG A 71 23.32 15.40 -25.68
C ARG A 71 22.57 15.29 -24.36
N TRP A 72 21.58 16.14 -24.11
CA TRP A 72 20.81 16.04 -22.88
C TRP A 72 19.86 14.84 -22.91
N THR A 73 19.78 14.15 -21.78
CA THR A 73 18.87 13.02 -21.61
C THR A 73 17.40 13.47 -21.73
N ARG A 74 16.52 12.54 -22.12
CA ARG A 74 15.07 12.80 -22.17
C ARG A 74 14.53 13.32 -20.83
N ARG A 75 15.11 12.88 -19.71
CA ARG A 75 14.78 13.33 -18.37
C ARG A 75 15.12 14.81 -18.17
N ALA A 76 16.34 15.25 -18.47
CA ALA A 76 16.75 16.64 -18.32
C ALA A 76 15.92 17.62 -19.17
N ARG A 77 15.53 17.21 -20.40
CA ARG A 77 14.61 18.00 -21.24
C ARG A 77 13.23 18.15 -20.63
N ARG A 78 12.71 17.08 -20.02
CA ARG A 78 11.41 17.10 -19.34
C ARG A 78 11.42 18.00 -18.10
N GLU A 79 12.48 17.91 -17.28
CA GLU A 79 12.65 18.73 -16.06
C GLU A 79 12.70 20.22 -16.41
N ARG A 80 13.46 20.62 -17.45
CA ARG A 80 13.46 22.00 -17.92
C ARG A 80 12.12 22.46 -18.52
N GLY A 81 11.45 21.61 -19.29
CA GLY A 81 10.11 21.94 -19.78
C GLY A 81 9.14 22.26 -18.63
N LYS A 82 9.22 21.52 -17.54
CA LYS A 82 8.43 21.80 -16.33
C LYS A 82 8.85 23.08 -15.62
N ALA A 83 10.12 23.42 -15.58
CA ALA A 83 10.61 24.68 -15.01
C ALA A 83 10.04 25.92 -15.74
N ALA A 84 9.86 25.85 -17.07
CA ALA A 84 9.25 26.90 -17.86
C ALA A 84 7.71 26.91 -17.82
N ALA A 85 7.10 25.88 -17.25
CA ALA A 85 5.64 25.68 -17.27
C ALA A 85 4.91 26.75 -16.47
N SER A 86 3.75 27.18 -16.98
CA SER A 86 2.89 28.17 -16.35
C SER A 86 1.53 27.60 -15.91
N VAL A 87 1.16 26.42 -16.40
CA VAL A 87 -0.11 25.74 -16.08
C VAL A 87 0.09 24.28 -15.71
N ALA A 88 -0.88 23.69 -15.03
CA ALA A 88 -0.82 22.35 -14.45
C ALA A 88 -0.48 21.24 -15.46
N ARG A 89 -1.04 21.29 -16.69
CA ARG A 89 -0.76 20.27 -17.72
C ARG A 89 0.70 20.21 -18.15
N ASP A 90 1.41 21.33 -18.09
CA ASP A 90 2.82 21.40 -18.51
C ASP A 90 3.75 21.00 -17.35
N LEU A 91 3.28 21.15 -16.10
CA LEU A 91 3.96 20.73 -14.88
C LEU A 91 3.80 19.24 -14.60
N MET A 92 2.64 18.66 -14.93
CA MET A 92 2.25 17.34 -14.48
C MET A 92 3.15 16.21 -15.02
N THR A 93 3.21 15.15 -14.25
CA THR A 93 3.69 13.86 -14.71
C THR A 93 2.53 13.08 -15.30
N VAL A 94 2.56 12.84 -16.62
CA VAL A 94 1.48 12.18 -17.37
C VAL A 94 1.42 10.68 -17.13
N THR A 95 2.58 10.02 -16.94
CA THR A 95 2.62 8.59 -16.62
C THR A 95 2.23 8.38 -15.16
N VAL A 96 0.92 8.31 -14.91
CA VAL A 96 0.36 8.16 -13.56
C VAL A 96 0.32 6.70 -13.17
N VAL A 97 0.96 6.39 -12.05
CA VAL A 97 0.76 5.10 -11.38
C VAL A 97 -0.45 5.24 -10.48
N SER A 98 -1.51 4.54 -10.80
CA SER A 98 -2.78 4.55 -10.06
C SER A 98 -3.10 3.17 -9.49
N ILE A 99 -4.14 3.07 -8.67
CA ILE A 99 -4.61 1.82 -8.07
C ILE A 99 -6.15 1.79 -8.02
N ALA A 100 -6.72 0.59 -8.05
CA ALA A 100 -8.17 0.41 -7.88
C ALA A 100 -8.57 0.48 -6.40
N PRO A 101 -9.79 0.94 -6.07
CA PRO A 101 -10.27 0.99 -4.69
C PRO A 101 -10.39 -0.40 -4.03
N GLU A 102 -10.60 -1.46 -4.81
CA GLU A 102 -10.69 -2.85 -4.35
C GLU A 102 -9.33 -3.55 -4.20
N ALA A 103 -8.23 -2.92 -4.59
CA ALA A 103 -6.90 -3.46 -4.38
C ALA A 103 -6.55 -3.49 -2.89
N THR A 104 -5.64 -4.40 -2.49
CA THR A 104 -5.18 -4.48 -1.10
C THR A 104 -4.15 -3.40 -0.76
N VAL A 105 -4.07 -3.02 0.51
CA VAL A 105 -3.02 -2.13 1.04
C VAL A 105 -1.63 -2.67 0.73
N ALA A 106 -1.42 -3.99 0.82
CA ALA A 106 -0.16 -4.64 0.48
C ALA A 106 0.22 -4.47 -1.00
N GLU A 107 -0.76 -4.53 -1.92
CA GLU A 107 -0.54 -4.25 -3.34
C GLU A 107 -0.16 -2.80 -3.57
N ALA A 108 -0.85 -1.86 -2.91
CA ALA A 108 -0.54 -0.43 -2.96
C ALA A 108 0.90 -0.14 -2.51
N ALA A 109 1.33 -0.74 -1.39
CA ALA A 109 2.69 -0.60 -0.88
C ALA A 109 3.75 -1.11 -1.89
N ARG A 110 3.50 -2.27 -2.52
CA ARG A 110 4.37 -2.80 -3.57
C ARG A 110 4.43 -1.87 -4.79
N ARG A 111 3.28 -1.34 -5.25
CA ARG A 111 3.23 -0.40 -6.38
C ARG A 111 4.01 0.89 -6.09
N MET A 112 3.80 1.50 -4.92
CA MET A 112 4.54 2.70 -4.51
C MET A 112 6.05 2.46 -4.50
N ARG A 113 6.50 1.33 -3.94
CA ARG A 113 7.91 0.96 -3.87
C ARG A 113 8.52 0.72 -5.25
N THR A 114 7.86 -0.09 -6.09
CA THR A 114 8.35 -0.46 -7.41
C THR A 114 8.41 0.75 -8.36
N ALA A 115 7.40 1.61 -8.30
CA ALA A 115 7.32 2.81 -9.13
C ALA A 115 8.09 4.02 -8.57
N GLY A 116 8.61 3.92 -7.33
CA GLY A 116 9.32 5.03 -6.68
C GLY A 116 8.43 6.22 -6.32
N VAL A 117 7.10 6.03 -6.23
CA VAL A 117 6.14 7.10 -5.96
C VAL A 117 5.74 7.14 -4.48
N LYS A 118 5.33 8.33 -4.01
CA LYS A 118 4.88 8.52 -2.62
C LYS A 118 3.36 8.49 -2.47
N ARG A 119 2.62 8.57 -3.60
CA ARG A 119 1.15 8.61 -3.66
C ARG A 119 0.65 7.88 -4.89
N LEU A 120 -0.56 7.36 -4.77
CA LEU A 120 -1.30 6.73 -5.86
C LEU A 120 -2.69 7.38 -5.93
N PRO A 121 -3.07 8.01 -7.04
CA PRO A 121 -4.47 8.26 -7.32
C PRO A 121 -5.25 6.94 -7.31
N VAL A 122 -6.38 6.92 -6.62
CA VAL A 122 -7.29 5.79 -6.60
C VAL A 122 -8.34 6.03 -7.66
N VAL A 123 -8.41 5.12 -8.63
CA VAL A 123 -9.27 5.30 -9.81
C VAL A 123 -10.15 4.08 -10.04
N GLU A 124 -11.41 4.34 -10.39
CA GLU A 124 -12.34 3.34 -10.89
C GLU A 124 -12.09 2.97 -12.34
N ARG A 125 -12.86 2.01 -12.85
CA ARG A 125 -12.87 1.66 -14.28
C ARG A 125 -13.16 2.91 -15.11
N GLY A 126 -12.32 3.15 -16.14
CA GLY A 126 -12.41 4.36 -16.96
C GLY A 126 -11.55 5.53 -16.48
N GLY A 127 -10.77 5.38 -15.42
CA GLY A 127 -9.79 6.38 -14.96
C GLY A 127 -10.35 7.48 -14.10
N ARG A 128 -11.61 7.37 -13.65
CA ARG A 128 -12.27 8.37 -12.79
C ARG A 128 -11.66 8.32 -11.38
N LEU A 129 -11.26 9.48 -10.88
CA LEU A 129 -10.67 9.65 -9.57
C LEU A 129 -11.72 9.51 -8.46
N VAL A 130 -11.46 8.63 -7.48
CA VAL A 130 -12.35 8.41 -6.32
C VAL A 130 -11.63 8.61 -4.98
N GLY A 131 -10.30 8.66 -4.98
CA GLY A 131 -9.51 8.85 -3.77
C GLY A 131 -8.04 9.10 -4.09
N ILE A 132 -7.26 9.38 -3.07
CA ILE A 132 -5.80 9.41 -3.13
C ILE A 132 -5.23 8.63 -1.95
N LEU A 133 -4.18 7.86 -2.21
CA LEU A 133 -3.51 7.04 -1.20
C LEU A 133 -2.05 7.50 -1.06
N SER A 134 -1.63 7.82 0.13
CA SER A 134 -0.25 8.18 0.47
C SER A 134 0.45 7.07 1.27
N ARG A 135 1.77 7.18 1.43
CA ARG A 135 2.51 6.27 2.34
C ARG A 135 2.02 6.37 3.78
N GLY A 136 1.60 7.56 4.23
CA GLY A 136 1.03 7.75 5.57
C GLY A 136 -0.28 6.99 5.75
N ASP A 137 -1.11 6.92 4.70
CA ASP A 137 -2.37 6.18 4.76
C ASP A 137 -2.15 4.67 4.90
N LEU A 138 -1.07 4.14 4.28
CA LEU A 138 -0.71 2.72 4.43
C LEU A 138 -0.31 2.37 5.87
N LEU A 139 0.18 3.33 6.65
CA LEU A 139 0.57 3.09 8.04
C LEU A 139 -0.65 2.97 8.98
N LYS A 140 -1.83 3.44 8.55
CA LYS A 140 -3.06 3.33 9.34
C LYS A 140 -3.42 1.89 9.69
N VAL A 141 -3.00 0.91 8.88
CA VAL A 141 -3.21 -0.52 9.18
C VAL A 141 -2.47 -0.97 10.45
N PHE A 142 -1.42 -0.24 10.86
CA PHE A 142 -0.67 -0.50 12.08
C PHE A 142 -1.17 0.34 13.28
N ASP A 143 -2.08 1.30 13.06
CA ASP A 143 -2.70 2.13 14.10
C ASP A 143 -3.95 1.44 14.66
N ARG A 144 -3.83 0.12 14.92
CA ARG A 144 -4.86 -0.71 15.51
C ARG A 144 -4.52 -1.01 16.96
N SER A 145 -5.54 -1.04 17.81
CA SER A 145 -5.31 -1.42 19.21
C SER A 145 -4.92 -2.91 19.32
N ASP A 146 -4.05 -3.23 20.28
CA ASP A 146 -3.68 -4.61 20.59
C ASP A 146 -4.91 -5.47 20.92
N ALA A 147 -5.94 -4.86 21.50
CA ALA A 147 -7.20 -5.53 21.80
C ALA A 147 -7.96 -5.94 20.52
N ASP A 148 -7.98 -5.08 19.48
CA ASP A 148 -8.61 -5.38 18.19
C ASP A 148 -7.84 -6.46 17.44
N ILE A 149 -6.51 -6.35 17.41
CA ILE A 149 -5.62 -7.37 16.83
C ILE A 149 -5.87 -8.73 17.50
N ARG A 150 -5.90 -8.74 18.84
CA ARG A 150 -6.16 -9.96 19.61
C ARG A 150 -7.54 -10.56 19.30
N ARG A 151 -8.56 -9.72 19.21
CA ARG A 151 -9.92 -10.17 18.90
C ARG A 151 -9.99 -10.81 17.52
N GLU A 152 -9.46 -10.16 16.48
CA GLU A 152 -9.44 -10.70 15.12
C GLU A 152 -8.65 -12.02 15.03
N ILE A 153 -7.51 -12.14 15.71
CA ILE A 153 -6.76 -13.40 15.76
C ILE A 153 -7.61 -14.52 16.34
N ILE A 154 -8.36 -14.24 17.41
CA ILE A 154 -9.21 -15.26 18.05
C ILE A 154 -10.42 -15.61 17.17
N GLU A 155 -11.16 -14.60 16.72
CA GLU A 155 -12.44 -14.80 16.03
C GLU A 155 -12.26 -15.28 14.60
N ASP A 156 -11.40 -14.61 13.83
CA ASP A 156 -11.26 -14.88 12.40
C ASP A 156 -10.23 -15.97 12.10
N VAL A 157 -9.09 -15.98 12.83
CA VAL A 157 -8.04 -16.97 12.57
C VAL A 157 -8.29 -18.25 13.34
N ILE A 158 -8.26 -18.22 14.68
CA ILE A 158 -8.33 -19.44 15.50
C ILE A 158 -9.67 -20.16 15.33
N VAL A 159 -10.77 -19.41 15.44
CA VAL A 159 -12.11 -19.98 15.35
C VAL A 159 -12.57 -20.08 13.89
N GLY A 160 -12.47 -19.00 13.12
CA GLY A 160 -13.03 -18.90 11.77
C GLY A 160 -12.28 -19.75 10.75
N GLU A 161 -10.95 -19.61 10.65
CA GLU A 161 -10.16 -20.29 9.62
C GLU A 161 -9.78 -21.73 10.04
N PHE A 162 -9.33 -21.90 11.30
CA PHE A 162 -8.82 -23.19 11.76
C PHE A 162 -9.84 -24.01 12.57
N MET A 163 -11.02 -23.45 12.91
CA MET A 163 -12.08 -24.12 13.72
C MET A 163 -11.56 -24.68 15.05
N MET A 164 -10.58 -24.01 15.65
CA MET A 164 -9.98 -24.44 16.91
C MET A 164 -10.63 -23.74 18.11
N ALA A 165 -10.68 -24.43 19.25
CA ALA A 165 -11.17 -23.85 20.50
C ALA A 165 -10.17 -22.80 21.04
N PRO A 166 -10.60 -21.55 21.31
CA PRO A 166 -9.74 -20.50 21.83
C PRO A 166 -9.06 -20.87 23.16
N SER A 167 -9.71 -21.71 23.98
CA SER A 167 -9.20 -22.19 25.27
C SER A 167 -7.91 -23.00 25.18
N ARG A 168 -7.56 -23.50 23.99
CA ARG A 168 -6.27 -24.20 23.73
C ARG A 168 -5.10 -23.26 23.54
N PHE A 169 -5.37 -21.94 23.46
CA PHE A 169 -4.34 -20.94 23.14
C PHE A 169 -4.27 -19.87 24.23
N PHE A 170 -3.04 -19.50 24.57
CA PHE A 170 -2.76 -18.28 25.30
C PHE A 170 -2.20 -17.26 24.32
N LEU A 171 -2.95 -16.16 24.15
CA LEU A 171 -2.66 -15.10 23.20
C LEU A 171 -2.51 -13.78 23.95
N HIS A 172 -1.36 -13.17 23.83
CA HIS A 172 -1.09 -11.82 24.32
C HIS A 172 -0.54 -10.96 23.19
N VAL A 173 -1.00 -9.72 23.11
CA VAL A 173 -0.53 -8.73 22.10
C VAL A 173 -0.04 -7.51 22.84
N THR A 174 1.15 -7.02 22.49
CA THR A 174 1.75 -5.81 23.03
C THR A 174 2.50 -5.10 21.91
N ASP A 175 2.12 -3.84 21.61
CA ASP A 175 2.68 -3.05 20.51
C ASP A 175 2.71 -3.82 19.17
N GLY A 176 1.63 -4.56 18.86
CA GLY A 176 1.51 -5.39 17.67
C GLY A 176 2.36 -6.68 17.69
N VAL A 177 3.14 -6.92 18.75
CA VAL A 177 3.89 -8.18 18.93
C VAL A 177 2.97 -9.22 19.55
N VAL A 178 2.74 -10.33 18.85
CA VAL A 178 1.85 -11.41 19.25
C VAL A 178 2.64 -12.54 19.89
N ALA A 179 2.48 -12.74 21.19
CA ALA A 179 2.96 -13.95 21.87
C ALA A 179 1.86 -15.02 21.76
N LEU A 180 2.12 -16.05 20.98
CA LEU A 180 1.18 -17.14 20.69
C LEU A 180 1.71 -18.44 21.29
N GLN A 181 1.02 -18.94 22.32
CA GLN A 181 1.33 -20.19 23.00
C GLN A 181 0.09 -21.08 22.97
N GLY A 182 0.27 -22.40 22.89
CA GLY A 182 -0.83 -23.37 22.89
C GLY A 182 -0.48 -24.66 22.19
N ARG A 183 -1.49 -25.43 21.81
CA ARG A 183 -1.31 -26.72 21.14
C ARG A 183 -2.24 -26.85 19.95
N VAL A 184 -1.68 -27.24 18.82
CA VAL A 184 -2.43 -27.64 17.61
C VAL A 184 -2.46 -29.17 17.53
N GLU A 185 -3.42 -29.71 16.81
CA GLU A 185 -3.57 -31.17 16.71
C GLU A 185 -2.41 -31.83 15.96
N ARG A 186 -1.95 -31.21 14.89
CA ARG A 186 -0.92 -31.75 13.99
C ARG A 186 0.21 -30.75 13.80
N ARG A 187 1.44 -31.28 13.72
CA ARG A 187 2.63 -30.48 13.50
C ARG A 187 2.60 -29.73 12.16
N SER A 188 2.03 -30.33 11.12
CA SER A 188 1.86 -29.71 9.81
C SER A 188 1.05 -28.41 9.85
N LEU A 189 0.16 -28.20 10.82
CA LEU A 189 -0.65 -27.00 10.98
C LEU A 189 0.14 -25.79 11.53
N LEU A 190 1.25 -26.01 12.25
CA LEU A 190 2.02 -24.94 12.87
C LEU A 190 2.36 -23.78 11.92
N PRO A 191 2.98 -24.03 10.74
CA PRO A 191 3.37 -22.95 9.85
C PRO A 191 2.17 -22.18 9.29
N TYR A 192 1.03 -22.84 9.10
CA TYR A 192 -0.19 -22.22 8.59
C TYR A 192 -0.81 -21.29 9.62
N VAL A 193 -0.95 -21.75 10.86
CA VAL A 193 -1.48 -20.92 11.96
C VAL A 193 -0.60 -19.70 12.18
N VAL A 194 0.73 -19.87 12.27
CA VAL A 194 1.67 -18.76 12.44
C VAL A 194 1.57 -17.79 11.29
N ARG A 195 1.48 -18.26 10.04
CA ARG A 195 1.36 -17.43 8.86
C ARG A 195 0.03 -16.67 8.82
N ALA A 196 -1.07 -17.30 9.19
CA ALA A 196 -2.38 -16.65 9.26
C ALA A 196 -2.37 -15.54 10.31
N VAL A 197 -1.83 -15.80 11.52
CA VAL A 197 -1.67 -14.78 12.56
C VAL A 197 -0.74 -13.63 12.10
N GLN A 198 0.35 -13.92 11.40
CA GLN A 198 1.21 -12.90 10.82
C GLN A 198 0.53 -12.07 9.74
N GLY A 199 -0.50 -12.62 9.09
CA GLY A 199 -1.31 -11.95 8.07
C GLY A 199 -2.36 -11.00 8.64
N VAL A 200 -2.62 -11.00 9.94
CA VAL A 200 -3.55 -10.08 10.59
C VAL A 200 -2.96 -8.67 10.61
N GLU A 201 -3.76 -7.71 10.20
CA GLU A 201 -3.31 -6.31 10.14
C GLU A 201 -2.99 -5.74 11.52
N GLY A 202 -1.92 -4.98 11.58
CA GLY A 202 -1.39 -4.46 12.83
C GLY A 202 -0.38 -5.40 13.50
N VAL A 203 -0.29 -6.68 13.10
CA VAL A 203 0.73 -7.60 13.62
C VAL A 203 2.10 -7.23 13.07
N VAL A 204 3.00 -6.87 13.98
CA VAL A 204 4.40 -6.53 13.68
C VAL A 204 5.28 -7.79 13.66
N ARG A 205 5.04 -8.69 14.63
CA ARG A 205 5.81 -9.94 14.79
C ARG A 205 5.02 -10.96 15.58
N VAL A 206 5.25 -12.26 15.29
CA VAL A 206 4.71 -13.38 16.07
C VAL A 206 5.83 -14.12 16.80
N GLU A 207 5.72 -14.19 18.12
CA GLU A 207 6.54 -15.04 18.98
C GLU A 207 5.83 -16.38 19.14
N ASN A 208 6.25 -17.34 18.31
CA ASN A 208 5.62 -18.65 18.25
C ASN A 208 6.16 -19.58 19.36
N ARG A 209 5.27 -20.01 20.25
CA ARG A 209 5.49 -21.03 21.29
C ARG A 209 4.43 -22.12 21.22
N LEU A 210 3.95 -22.42 20.01
CA LEU A 210 2.97 -23.49 19.78
C LEU A 210 3.67 -24.86 19.86
N ALA A 211 2.99 -25.80 20.52
CA ALA A 211 3.29 -27.23 20.50
C ALA A 211 2.26 -27.97 19.63
N TYR A 212 2.43 -29.25 19.42
CA TYR A 212 1.50 -30.11 18.68
C TYR A 212 1.25 -31.40 19.45
N ASP A 213 0.12 -32.05 19.14
CA ASP A 213 -0.25 -33.35 19.76
C ASP A 213 0.29 -34.52 18.94
N LEU A 214 0.29 -34.42 17.58
CA LEU A 214 0.76 -35.47 16.66
C LEU A 214 1.80 -34.91 15.67
N ASP A 215 2.93 -35.62 15.54
CA ASP A 215 3.89 -35.36 14.44
C ASP A 215 3.47 -36.17 13.20
N ASP A 216 2.80 -35.53 12.28
CA ASP A 216 2.24 -36.12 11.06
C ASP A 216 3.18 -36.03 9.84
N ARG A 217 4.40 -35.55 9.99
CA ARG A 217 5.36 -35.39 8.87
C ARG A 217 5.95 -36.70 8.37
N ASP A 218 5.96 -37.72 9.21
CA ASP A 218 6.46 -39.04 8.83
C ASP A 218 5.35 -39.96 8.24
N ALA A 219 4.07 -39.62 8.42
CA ALA A 219 2.96 -40.40 7.88
C ALA A 219 2.96 -40.48 6.34
N ASP A 220 3.34 -39.38 5.66
CA ASP A 220 3.43 -39.37 4.19
C ASP A 220 4.64 -40.18 3.66
N ARG A 221 5.67 -40.38 4.45
CA ARG A 221 6.81 -41.23 4.09
C ARG A 221 6.47 -42.71 4.13
N VAL A 222 5.62 -43.12 5.08
CA VAL A 222 5.22 -44.52 5.22
C VAL A 222 4.27 -44.94 4.10
N LEU A 223 3.37 -44.09 3.67
CA LEU A 223 2.48 -44.35 2.55
C LEU A 223 3.19 -44.43 1.19
N ALA A 224 4.23 -43.60 0.98
CA ALA A 224 5.03 -43.66 -0.24
C ALA A 224 5.87 -44.95 -0.35
N PHE A 225 6.28 -45.55 0.76
CA PHE A 225 7.07 -46.79 0.77
C PHE A 225 6.23 -48.04 0.46
N HIS A 226 4.90 -48.03 0.73
CA HIS A 226 4.01 -49.18 0.47
C HIS A 226 3.40 -49.20 -0.93
N MET A 227 3.64 -48.15 -1.73
CA MET A 227 3.16 -48.11 -3.14
C MET A 227 4.21 -48.56 -4.18
N PHE A 228 5.41 -48.94 -3.75
CA PHE A 228 6.52 -49.36 -4.65
C PHE A 228 7.14 -50.68 -4.30
N ASP A 229 6.44 -51.58 -3.61
CA ASP A 229 6.91 -52.98 -3.48
C ASP A 229 6.14 -53.85 -4.49
N PRO A 230 6.84 -54.56 -5.43
CA PRO A 230 6.28 -55.29 -6.57
C PRO A 230 5.56 -56.59 -6.19
#